data_e97daaa3ca317699e47f550ae507119e
#
_entry.id   e97daaa3ca317699e47f550ae507119e
#
_cell.length_a   1.000
_cell.length_b   1.000
_cell.length_c   1.000
_cell.angle_alpha   90.00
_cell.angle_beta   90.00
_cell.angle_gamma   90.00
#
_symmetry.space_group_name_H-M   'P 1'
#
loop_
_entity.id
_entity.type
_entity.pdbx_description
1 polymer ?
#
loop_
_entity_poly.entity_id
_entity_poly.type
_entity_poly.pdbx_seq_one_letter_code
_entity_poly.pdbx_strand_id
1 'polypeptide(L)' 'MDYFAQIELGLRIKSLRTEKGLTQEKLAESLGISVEYVGKIKRGKRTPSLDLVIAMSKFFHASTDYILLANRRTTELG' A
#
# COMPACT_ATOMS: atom_id res chain seq x y z
N MET A 1 9.28 3.96 11.26
CA MET A 1 9.64 3.96 9.82
C MET A 1 10.17 5.33 9.45
N ASP A 2 11.33 5.39 8.81
CA ASP A 2 11.91 6.70 8.48
C ASP A 2 11.26 7.30 7.22
N TYR A 3 11.64 8.52 6.92
CA TYR A 3 11.04 9.29 5.84
C TYR A 3 11.21 8.61 4.47
N PHE A 4 12.41 8.10 4.19
CA PHE A 4 12.66 7.42 2.92
C PHE A 4 11.83 6.15 2.80
N ALA A 5 11.73 5.38 3.88
CA ALA A 5 10.93 4.17 3.88
C ALA A 5 9.45 4.48 3.65
N GLN A 6 8.96 5.58 4.22
CA GLN A 6 7.57 6.00 4.01
C GLN A 6 7.31 6.38 2.55
N ILE A 7 8.25 7.09 1.93
CA ILE A 7 8.13 7.46 0.52
C ILE A 7 8.13 6.21 -0.36
N GLU A 8 9.06 5.30 -0.13
CA GLU A 8 9.16 4.07 -0.90
C GLU A 8 7.91 3.21 -0.76
N LEU A 9 7.38 3.12 0.46
CA LEU A 9 6.15 2.39 0.70
C LEU A 9 4.99 3.01 -0.09
N GLY A 10 4.87 4.34 -0.06
CA GLY A 10 3.84 5.04 -0.82
C GLY A 10 3.94 4.77 -2.32
N LEU A 11 5.16 4.71 -2.86
CA LEU A 11 5.39 4.40 -4.26
C LEU A 11 5.01 2.97 -4.60
N ARG A 12 5.28 2.02 -3.71
CA ARG A 12 4.89 0.63 -3.93
C ARG A 12 3.37 0.49 -3.96
N ILE A 13 2.69 1.16 -3.03
CA ILE A 13 1.22 1.15 -3.00
C ILE A 13 0.66 1.78 -4.27
N LYS A 14 1.26 2.88 -4.72
CA LYS A 14 0.84 3.51 -5.98
C LYS A 14 1.01 2.55 -7.16
N SER A 15 2.12 1.83 -7.22
CA SER A 15 2.35 0.85 -8.28
C SER A 15 1.30 -0.26 -8.26
N LEU A 16 1.03 -0.80 -7.09
CA LEU A 16 0.01 -1.85 -6.95
C LEU A 16 -1.36 -1.35 -7.37
N ARG A 17 -1.69 -0.11 -6.98
CA ARG A 17 -2.96 0.51 -7.34
C ARG A 17 -3.10 0.69 -8.84
N THR A 18 -2.06 1.25 -9.46
CA THR A 18 -2.12 1.51 -10.91
C THR A 18 -2.11 0.23 -11.73
N GLU A 19 -1.47 -0.83 -11.25
CA GLU A 19 -1.53 -2.13 -11.92
C GLU A 19 -2.96 -2.68 -11.96
N LYS A 20 -3.77 -2.37 -10.94
CA LYS A 20 -5.18 -2.76 -10.92
C LYS A 20 -6.07 -1.76 -11.66
N GLY A 21 -5.50 -0.69 -12.18
CA GLY A 21 -6.27 0.33 -12.88
C GLY A 21 -7.16 1.16 -11.97
N LEU A 22 -6.78 1.30 -10.70
CA LEU A 22 -7.61 2.01 -9.72
C LEU A 22 -7.15 3.44 -9.52
N THR A 23 -8.11 4.35 -9.38
CA THR A 23 -7.86 5.71 -8.92
C THR A 23 -7.64 5.69 -7.40
N GLN A 24 -7.14 6.79 -6.85
CA GLN A 24 -7.01 6.91 -5.40
C GLN A 24 -8.37 6.81 -4.71
N GLU A 25 -9.38 7.40 -5.32
CA GLU A 25 -10.75 7.36 -4.80
C GLU A 25 -11.28 5.92 -4.75
N LYS A 26 -11.05 5.17 -5.80
CA LYS A 26 -11.50 3.77 -5.83
C LYS A 26 -10.75 2.91 -4.83
N LEU A 27 -9.47 3.14 -4.67
CA LEU A 27 -8.70 2.41 -3.66
C LEU A 27 -9.21 2.72 -2.26
N ALA A 28 -9.44 4.00 -1.97
CA ALA A 28 -9.97 4.42 -0.67
C ALA A 28 -11.31 3.75 -0.39
N GLU A 29 -12.21 3.76 -1.37
CA GLU A 29 -13.51 3.12 -1.26
C GLU A 29 -13.37 1.62 -1.00
N SER A 30 -12.49 0.96 -1.74
CA SER A 30 -12.28 -0.48 -1.61
C SER A 30 -11.74 -0.88 -0.24
N LEU A 31 -10.94 -0.01 0.37
CA LEU A 31 -10.33 -0.29 1.67
C LEU A 31 -11.09 0.33 2.85
N GLY A 32 -12.16 1.07 2.57
CA GLY A 32 -12.95 1.69 3.63
C GLY A 32 -12.22 2.82 4.35
N ILE A 33 -11.35 3.55 3.66
CA ILE A 33 -10.60 4.67 4.23
C ILE A 33 -10.84 5.92 3.40
N SER A 34 -10.40 7.07 3.92
CA SER A 34 -10.58 8.33 3.23
C SER A 34 -9.57 8.47 2.09
N VAL A 35 -9.95 9.21 1.04
CA VAL A 35 -9.04 9.50 -0.05
C VAL A 35 -7.87 10.37 0.42
N GLU A 36 -8.10 11.19 1.43
CA GLU A 36 -7.03 12.01 2.02
C GLU A 36 -5.96 11.14 2.66
N TYR A 37 -6.36 10.06 3.33
CA TYR A 37 -5.43 9.13 3.94
C TYR A 37 -4.58 8.43 2.86
N VAL A 38 -5.24 7.98 1.78
CA VAL A 38 -4.53 7.39 0.64
C VAL A 38 -3.50 8.38 0.10
N GLY A 39 -3.88 9.64 -0.07
CA GLY A 39 -2.98 10.67 -0.55
C GLY A 39 -1.80 10.93 0.37
N LYS A 40 -2.04 10.92 1.68
CA LYS A 40 -0.96 11.12 2.65
C LYS A 40 0.03 9.97 2.64
N ILE A 41 -0.46 8.74 2.53
CA ILE A 41 0.40 7.57 2.41
C ILE A 41 1.25 7.66 1.14
N LYS A 42 0.61 8.01 0.03
CA LYS A 42 1.29 8.16 -1.27
C LYS A 42 2.46 9.15 -1.19
N ARG A 43 2.25 10.25 -0.46
CA ARG A 43 3.27 11.30 -0.36
C ARG A 43 4.30 11.05 0.76
N GLY A 44 4.19 9.93 1.45
CA GLY A 44 5.10 9.62 2.56
C GLY A 44 4.81 10.44 3.82
N LYS A 45 3.61 11.02 3.93
CA LYS A 45 3.22 11.82 5.08
C LYS A 45 2.65 11.00 6.23
N ARG A 46 2.16 9.82 5.94
CA ARG A 46 1.57 8.91 6.93
C ARG A 46 2.00 7.48 6.64
N THR A 47 2.27 6.74 7.69
CA THR A 47 2.49 5.31 7.61
C THR A 47 1.14 4.62 7.78
N PRO A 48 0.79 3.66 6.92
CA PRO A 48 -0.48 2.94 7.12
C PRO A 48 -0.44 2.13 8.41
N SER A 49 -1.59 1.98 9.04
CA SER A 49 -1.72 1.13 10.22
C SER A 49 -1.46 -0.33 9.84
N LEU A 50 -1.14 -1.15 10.84
CA LEU A 50 -0.92 -2.58 10.58
C LEU A 50 -2.16 -3.23 9.97
N ASP A 51 -3.34 -2.89 10.49
CA ASP A 51 -4.59 -3.41 9.94
C ASP A 51 -4.75 -3.06 8.46
N LEU A 52 -4.38 -1.84 8.09
CA LEU A 52 -4.49 -1.41 6.70
C LEU A 52 -3.47 -2.15 5.83
N VAL A 53 -2.25 -2.36 6.32
CA VAL A 53 -1.24 -3.11 5.57
C VAL A 53 -1.74 -4.53 5.30
N ILE A 54 -2.35 -5.17 6.28
CA ILE A 54 -2.90 -6.52 6.12
C ILE A 54 -4.03 -6.49 5.09
N ALA A 55 -4.93 -5.51 5.18
CA ALA A 55 -6.02 -5.36 4.21
C ALA A 55 -5.49 -5.15 2.80
N MET A 56 -4.47 -4.33 2.63
CA MET A 56 -3.86 -4.10 1.33
C MET A 56 -3.17 -5.35 0.79
N SER A 57 -2.52 -6.10 1.66
CA SER A 57 -1.89 -7.35 1.27
C SER A 57 -2.91 -8.31 0.66
N LYS A 58 -4.05 -8.45 1.29
CA LYS A 58 -5.13 -9.30 0.79
C LYS A 58 -5.74 -8.73 -0.50
N PHE A 59 -5.97 -7.44 -0.52
CA PHE A 59 -6.61 -6.78 -1.66
C PHE A 59 -5.74 -6.85 -2.92
N PHE A 60 -4.45 -6.63 -2.78
CA PHE A 60 -3.52 -6.61 -3.91
C PHE A 60 -2.89 -7.98 -4.19
N HIS A 61 -3.13 -8.99 -3.36
CA HIS A 61 -2.45 -10.29 -3.44
C HIS A 61 -0.93 -10.11 -3.42
N ALA A 62 -0.47 -9.22 -2.55
CA ALA A 62 0.95 -8.93 -2.36
C ALA A 62 1.30 -9.17 -0.90
N SER A 63 2.50 -9.68 -0.63
CA SER A 63 2.90 -9.96 0.75
C SER A 63 3.05 -8.67 1.55
N THR A 64 2.84 -8.76 2.86
CA THR A 64 3.11 -7.64 3.75
C THR A 64 4.58 -7.27 3.70
N ASP A 65 5.45 -8.24 3.53
CA ASP A 65 6.89 -8.00 3.40
C ASP A 65 7.22 -7.17 2.17
N TYR A 66 6.52 -7.41 1.06
CA TYR A 66 6.73 -6.59 -0.12
C TYR A 66 6.27 -5.17 0.12
N ILE A 67 5.07 -5.01 0.69
CA ILE A 67 4.51 -3.67 0.93
C ILE A 67 5.41 -2.87 1.85
N LEU A 68 5.89 -3.49 2.93
CA LEU A 68 6.67 -2.81 3.96
C LEU A 68 8.16 -2.70 3.61
N LEU A 69 8.73 -3.74 3.02
CA LEU A 69 10.19 -3.88 2.91
C LEU A 69 10.68 -4.17 1.49
N ALA A 70 9.79 -4.19 0.51
CA ALA A 70 10.13 -4.50 -0.88
C ALA A 70 10.76 -5.88 -1.06
N ASN A 71 10.45 -6.80 -0.15
CA ASN A 71 10.94 -8.18 -0.27
C ASN A 71 10.07 -8.95 -1.26
N ARG A 72 9.99 -10.27 -1.12
CA ARG A 72 9.23 -11.10 -2.04
C ARG A 72 7.78 -10.59 -2.16
N ARG A 73 7.33 -10.33 -3.37
CA ARG A 73 6.04 -9.71 -3.62
C ARG A 73 4.86 -10.61 -3.28
N THR A 74 4.98 -11.91 -3.49
CA THR A 74 3.89 -12.83 -3.21
C THR A 74 4.14 -13.58 -1.92
N THR A 75 3.09 -14.18 -1.36
CA THR A 75 3.20 -15.01 -0.17
C THR A 75 3.52 -16.46 -0.51
N GLU A 76 3.59 -16.80 -1.77
CA GLU A 76 3.89 -18.14 -2.21
C GLU A 76 5.36 -18.49 -1.99
N LEU A 77 5.60 -19.75 -1.63
CA LEU A 77 6.95 -20.27 -1.41
C LEU A 77 7.45 -20.81 -2.72
N GLY A 78 7.79 -20.20 -3.59
CA GLY A 78 8.18 -20.82 -4.83
C GLY A 78 9.20 -20.03 -5.61
#